data_6bafbbb4d773b22cf5e3d8bbc1df27f7
#
_entry.id   6bafbbb4d773b22cf5e3d8bbc1df27f7
#
_cell.length_a   1.000
_cell.length_b   1.000
_cell.length_c   1.000
_cell.angle_alpha   90.00
_cell.angle_beta   90.00
_cell.angle_gamma   90.00
#
_symmetry.space_group_name_H-M   'P 1'
#
loop_
_entity.id
_entity.type
_entity.pdbx_description
1 polymer ?
#
loop_
_entity_poly.entity_id
_entity_poly.type
_entity_poly.pdbx_seq_one_letter_code
_entity_poly.pdbx_strand_id
1 'polypeptide(L)'
;MKKKRIRKGRVITMKRMIKGMVLVALALTVVLGLESRVDAAGRTVRISKKNFPSKAVRVELKQRWDEDSDGKLSPSEIKKVKYLSVFASEDEKKTSLKGMQYFYNLKSVDLYAKTMNHIDLRKNKKLESLEISGKKLSGLKFYGKNLKTVDISVEQYKGDLNLRNLPKLEKVSISSDGKYNKIDLSGSKVQSIDIGDHWTSVKYLDFSNCKRLQYATVQLRNLGKMKMKGSNGLRSLDLETYYPEDSTIRKVDVSRMRDLVFLNLSGSKILQLSVKNNKKLEVLNVHGTNLKKLNLSVNKKLQTLDVGSTKIKKLDLSANKKIRELDVSHTKIRT
;
A
#
# COMPACT_ATOMS: atom_id res chain seq x y z
N MET A 1 -0.15 46.94 52.76
CA MET A 1 0.94 46.11 52.20
C MET A 1 0.88 44.62 52.49
N LYS A 2 -0.16 44.03 53.13
CA LYS A 2 -0.19 42.58 53.48
C LYS A 2 -0.87 41.65 52.45
N LYS A 3 -1.68 42.17 51.52
CA LYS A 3 -2.40 41.32 50.51
C LYS A 3 -1.57 40.82 49.32
N LYS A 4 -0.42 41.43 48.99
CA LYS A 4 0.41 41.01 47.82
C LYS A 4 1.36 39.84 48.10
N ARG A 5 1.71 39.56 49.36
CA ARG A 5 2.63 38.45 49.73
C ARG A 5 1.96 37.04 49.70
N ILE A 6 0.68 36.98 50.02
CA ILE A 6 -0.06 35.69 50.08
C ILE A 6 -0.29 35.13 48.64
N ARG A 7 -0.49 35.97 47.62
CA ARG A 7 -0.68 35.51 46.22
C ARG A 7 0.59 34.93 45.59
N LYS A 8 1.77 35.47 45.89
CA LYS A 8 3.04 34.91 45.33
C LYS A 8 3.40 33.52 45.91
N GLY A 9 3.16 33.29 47.19
CA GLY A 9 3.41 31.99 47.84
C GLY A 9 2.52 30.88 47.27
N ARG A 10 1.21 31.13 47.05
CA ARG A 10 0.28 30.14 46.48
C ARG A 10 0.60 29.79 45.02
N VAL A 11 1.02 30.74 44.20
CA VAL A 11 1.38 30.49 42.81
C VAL A 11 2.66 29.66 42.68
N ILE A 12 3.63 29.87 43.58
CA ILE A 12 4.89 29.08 43.61
C ILE A 12 4.61 27.65 44.06
N THR A 13 3.75 27.45 45.04
CA THR A 13 3.38 26.13 45.58
C THR A 13 2.59 25.34 44.50
N MET A 14 1.64 25.96 43.82
CA MET A 14 0.90 25.33 42.71
C MET A 14 1.79 24.97 41.52
N LYS A 15 2.72 25.83 41.09
CA LYS A 15 3.69 25.52 40.02
C LYS A 15 4.63 24.36 40.42
N ARG A 16 5.02 24.23 41.68
CA ARG A 16 5.83 23.10 42.15
C ARG A 16 5.02 21.80 42.20
N MET A 17 3.74 21.84 42.62
CA MET A 17 2.85 20.67 42.58
C MET A 17 2.57 20.21 41.14
N ILE A 18 2.32 21.11 40.19
CA ILE A 18 2.10 20.78 38.78
C ILE A 18 3.37 20.18 38.16
N LYS A 19 4.57 20.72 38.45
CA LYS A 19 5.83 20.10 38.01
C LYS A 19 6.06 18.73 38.62
N GLY A 20 5.73 18.53 39.90
CA GLY A 20 5.78 17.22 40.57
C GLY A 20 4.83 16.21 39.90
N MET A 21 3.58 16.59 39.63
CA MET A 21 2.59 15.72 38.96
C MET A 21 2.97 15.39 37.53
N VAL A 22 3.55 16.32 36.75
CA VAL A 22 4.03 16.06 35.42
C VAL A 22 5.24 15.14 35.41
N LEU A 23 6.16 15.27 36.37
CA LEU A 23 7.30 14.37 36.53
C LEU A 23 6.88 12.96 36.97
N VAL A 24 5.90 12.84 37.86
CA VAL A 24 5.34 11.53 38.27
C VAL A 24 4.55 10.90 37.13
N ALA A 25 3.77 11.68 36.33
CA ALA A 25 3.08 11.17 35.17
C ALA A 25 4.05 10.73 34.06
N LEU A 26 5.15 11.47 33.82
CA LEU A 26 6.22 11.07 32.88
C LEU A 26 7.00 9.84 33.38
N ALA A 27 7.27 9.74 34.69
CA ALA A 27 7.89 8.56 35.28
C ALA A 27 6.97 7.32 35.21
N LEU A 28 5.66 7.47 35.46
CA LEU A 28 4.67 6.40 35.30
C LEU A 28 4.50 5.96 33.86
N THR A 29 4.53 6.88 32.88
CA THR A 29 4.48 6.53 31.44
C THR A 29 5.77 5.87 30.97
N VAL A 30 6.93 6.21 31.52
CA VAL A 30 8.20 5.54 31.25
C VAL A 30 8.24 4.16 31.89
N VAL A 31 7.77 4.00 33.13
CA VAL A 31 7.69 2.71 33.86
C VAL A 31 6.67 1.80 33.19
N LEU A 32 5.46 2.29 32.82
CA LEU A 32 4.48 1.50 32.06
C LEU A 32 4.95 1.16 30.64
N GLY A 33 5.75 2.03 30.03
CA GLY A 33 6.41 1.77 28.74
C GLY A 33 7.57 0.77 28.84
N LEU A 34 8.24 0.70 29.98
CA LEU A 34 9.30 -0.28 30.28
C LEU A 34 8.74 -1.64 30.70
N GLU A 35 7.67 -1.66 31.52
CA GLU A 35 6.99 -2.92 31.87
C GLU A 35 6.41 -3.64 30.65
N SER A 36 5.88 -2.91 29.65
CA SER A 36 5.42 -3.53 28.40
C SER A 36 6.56 -4.05 27.51
N ARG A 37 7.82 -3.60 27.73
CA ARG A 37 9.01 -4.13 27.01
C ARG A 37 9.64 -5.32 27.75
N VAL A 38 9.59 -5.34 29.06
CA VAL A 38 10.13 -6.43 29.88
C VAL A 38 9.22 -7.67 29.80
N ASP A 39 7.91 -7.49 29.66
CA ASP A 39 6.96 -8.59 29.62
C ASP A 39 7.06 -9.51 28.38
N ALA A 40 7.59 -9.03 27.27
CA ALA A 40 7.73 -9.86 26.06
C ALA A 40 9.09 -10.57 25.93
N ALA A 41 10.15 -10.00 26.53
CA ALA A 41 11.53 -10.50 26.33
C ALA A 41 12.00 -11.51 27.39
N GLY A 42 11.27 -11.68 28.50
CA GLY A 42 11.72 -12.48 29.63
C GLY A 42 10.76 -13.56 30.12
N ARG A 43 9.58 -13.72 29.52
CA ARG A 43 8.59 -14.71 30.00
C ARG A 43 8.29 -15.79 28.96
N THR A 44 8.16 -17.01 29.46
CA THR A 44 7.62 -18.14 28.71
C THR A 44 6.15 -17.92 28.38
N VAL A 45 5.75 -18.13 27.14
CA VAL A 45 4.38 -17.94 26.64
C VAL A 45 3.75 -19.29 26.26
N ARG A 46 2.69 -19.72 26.96
CA ARG A 46 1.97 -20.96 26.62
C ARG A 46 1.29 -20.84 25.25
N ILE A 47 1.45 -21.85 24.38
CA ILE A 47 0.77 -21.98 23.11
C ILE A 47 -0.66 -22.46 23.36
N SER A 48 -1.55 -21.51 23.68
CA SER A 48 -2.94 -21.77 24.07
C SER A 48 -3.93 -20.92 23.29
N LYS A 49 -5.20 -21.31 23.27
CA LYS A 49 -6.29 -20.54 22.65
C LYS A 49 -6.43 -19.11 23.22
N LYS A 50 -6.05 -18.92 24.51
CA LYS A 50 -6.08 -17.61 25.19
C LYS A 50 -5.04 -16.67 24.59
N ASN A 51 -3.82 -17.13 24.35
CA ASN A 51 -2.70 -16.33 23.83
C ASN A 51 -2.73 -16.24 22.30
N PHE A 52 -3.06 -17.33 21.63
CA PHE A 52 -3.11 -17.48 20.18
C PHE A 52 -4.45 -18.10 19.78
N PRO A 53 -5.52 -17.31 19.55
CA PRO A 53 -6.86 -17.86 19.26
C PRO A 53 -6.92 -18.72 18.01
N SER A 54 -6.19 -18.36 16.94
CA SER A 54 -6.14 -19.13 15.70
C SER A 54 -5.53 -20.52 15.92
N LYS A 55 -6.20 -21.56 15.42
CA LYS A 55 -5.69 -22.94 15.43
C LYS A 55 -4.45 -23.05 14.53
N ALA A 56 -4.50 -22.47 13.34
CA ALA A 56 -3.39 -22.48 12.40
C ALA A 56 -2.13 -21.84 12.98
N VAL A 57 -2.25 -20.70 13.67
CA VAL A 57 -1.12 -20.07 14.38
C VAL A 57 -0.53 -21.02 15.43
N ARG A 58 -1.37 -21.70 16.21
CA ARG A 58 -0.87 -22.63 17.25
C ARG A 58 -0.18 -23.86 16.63
N VAL A 59 -0.65 -24.33 15.49
CA VAL A 59 -0.01 -25.42 14.75
C VAL A 59 1.37 -24.99 14.26
N GLU A 60 1.46 -23.85 13.58
CA GLU A 60 2.72 -23.28 13.10
C GLU A 60 3.72 -23.10 14.25
N LEU A 61 3.28 -22.53 15.39
CA LEU A 61 4.14 -22.31 16.54
C LEU A 61 4.67 -23.62 17.15
N LYS A 62 3.83 -24.64 17.30
CA LYS A 62 4.21 -25.93 17.83
C LYS A 62 5.16 -26.70 16.92
N GLN A 63 4.95 -26.60 15.60
CA GLN A 63 5.74 -27.38 14.65
C GLN A 63 7.11 -26.77 14.36
N ARG A 64 7.23 -25.45 14.44
CA ARG A 64 8.45 -24.75 14.00
C ARG A 64 9.22 -24.07 15.11
N TRP A 65 8.57 -23.69 16.21
CA TRP A 65 9.14 -22.77 17.18
C TRP A 65 9.15 -23.28 18.62
N ASP A 66 8.37 -24.32 18.95
CA ASP A 66 8.35 -25.04 20.22
C ASP A 66 9.36 -26.21 20.07
N GLU A 67 10.65 -25.90 20.30
CA GLU A 67 11.76 -26.80 19.97
C GLU A 67 11.82 -28.00 20.92
N ASP A 68 11.44 -27.81 22.18
CA ASP A 68 11.39 -28.87 23.21
C ASP A 68 10.03 -29.55 23.32
N SER A 69 9.03 -29.08 22.55
CA SER A 69 7.66 -29.62 22.50
C SER A 69 6.92 -29.58 23.83
N ASP A 70 7.25 -28.62 24.73
CA ASP A 70 6.63 -28.47 26.04
C ASP A 70 5.27 -27.75 26.01
N GLY A 71 4.85 -27.28 24.81
CA GLY A 71 3.61 -26.54 24.56
C GLY A 71 3.68 -25.08 24.99
N LYS A 72 4.89 -24.54 25.16
CA LYS A 72 5.16 -23.17 25.46
C LYS A 72 6.25 -22.62 24.55
N LEU A 73 6.45 -21.33 24.57
CA LEU A 73 7.57 -20.66 23.92
C LEU A 73 8.41 -19.99 24.99
N SER A 74 9.62 -20.49 25.19
CA SER A 74 10.65 -19.87 26.03
C SER A 74 11.11 -18.54 25.45
N PRO A 75 11.78 -17.66 26.21
CA PRO A 75 12.37 -16.44 25.69
C PRO A 75 13.35 -16.65 24.54
N SER A 76 14.09 -17.78 24.56
CA SER A 76 15.03 -18.16 23.47
C SER A 76 14.31 -18.46 22.18
N GLU A 77 13.22 -19.23 22.23
CA GLU A 77 12.40 -19.59 21.07
C GLU A 77 11.66 -18.36 20.52
N ILE A 78 11.03 -17.53 21.39
CA ILE A 78 10.42 -16.28 21.00
C ILE A 78 11.41 -15.37 20.24
N LYS A 79 12.66 -15.29 20.68
CA LYS A 79 13.73 -14.50 20.05
C LYS A 79 14.05 -15.01 18.62
N LYS A 80 13.89 -16.31 18.35
CA LYS A 80 14.16 -16.93 17.05
C LYS A 80 13.06 -16.68 16.03
N VAL A 81 11.81 -16.39 16.46
CA VAL A 81 10.68 -16.14 15.55
C VAL A 81 10.91 -14.88 14.71
N LYS A 82 11.46 -15.04 13.52
CA LYS A 82 11.73 -13.99 12.55
C LYS A 82 10.73 -13.99 11.38
N TYR A 83 10.11 -15.12 11.11
CA TYR A 83 9.07 -15.29 10.10
C TYR A 83 7.94 -16.13 10.65
N LEU A 84 6.75 -15.95 10.13
CA LEU A 84 5.57 -16.73 10.45
C LEU A 84 4.81 -17.01 9.15
N SER A 85 4.59 -18.30 8.87
CA SER A 85 3.81 -18.74 7.72
C SER A 85 2.60 -19.50 8.21
N VAL A 86 1.42 -18.92 8.08
CA VAL A 86 0.18 -19.44 8.65
C VAL A 86 -0.79 -19.82 7.53
N PHE A 87 -1.08 -21.10 7.42
CA PHE A 87 -2.07 -21.65 6.51
C PHE A 87 -3.29 -22.13 7.30
N ALA A 88 -4.33 -21.34 7.32
CA ALA A 88 -5.56 -21.73 7.99
C ALA A 88 -6.42 -22.62 7.09
N SER A 89 -6.88 -23.76 7.65
CA SER A 89 -7.81 -24.65 6.96
C SER A 89 -9.16 -23.99 6.69
N GLU A 90 -9.90 -24.49 5.72
CA GLU A 90 -11.25 -24.02 5.37
C GLU A 90 -12.24 -24.04 6.55
N ASP A 91 -12.03 -24.93 7.51
CA ASP A 91 -12.86 -25.07 8.72
C ASP A 91 -12.60 -23.95 9.74
N GLU A 92 -11.46 -23.25 9.67
CA GLU A 92 -11.17 -22.13 10.55
C GLU A 92 -11.96 -20.90 10.11
N LYS A 93 -13.17 -20.72 10.67
CA LYS A 93 -14.10 -19.65 10.27
C LYS A 93 -13.53 -18.25 10.34
N LYS A 94 -12.58 -17.99 11.28
CA LYS A 94 -11.93 -16.68 11.46
C LYS A 94 -10.52 -16.87 11.98
N THR A 95 -9.55 -16.35 11.24
CA THR A 95 -8.14 -16.35 11.62
C THR A 95 -7.76 -15.00 12.22
N SER A 96 -7.03 -15.04 13.32
CA SER A 96 -6.56 -13.86 14.05
C SER A 96 -5.07 -13.99 14.35
N LEU A 97 -4.35 -12.91 14.18
CA LEU A 97 -2.94 -12.79 14.57
C LEU A 97 -2.76 -12.21 15.99
N LYS A 98 -3.77 -12.38 16.88
CA LYS A 98 -3.55 -12.10 18.31
C LYS A 98 -2.43 -12.98 18.84
N GLY A 99 -1.51 -12.41 19.63
CA GLY A 99 -0.31 -13.11 20.12
C GLY A 99 0.96 -12.69 19.37
N MET A 100 0.85 -12.06 18.19
CA MET A 100 2.03 -11.61 17.43
C MET A 100 2.87 -10.59 18.19
N GLN A 101 2.29 -9.87 19.14
CA GLN A 101 3.02 -8.90 19.98
C GLN A 101 4.17 -9.52 20.79
N TYR A 102 4.18 -10.83 20.98
CA TYR A 102 5.27 -11.54 21.63
C TYR A 102 6.52 -11.65 20.75
N PHE A 103 6.35 -11.63 19.43
CA PHE A 103 7.44 -11.85 18.46
C PHE A 103 8.09 -10.53 18.02
N TYR A 104 8.88 -9.95 18.89
CA TYR A 104 9.53 -8.64 18.67
C TYR A 104 10.62 -8.65 17.58
N ASN A 105 11.06 -9.83 17.15
CA ASN A 105 12.00 -10.00 16.05
C ASN A 105 11.34 -10.37 14.72
N LEU A 106 10.00 -10.45 14.68
CA LEU A 106 9.25 -10.82 13.47
C LEU A 106 9.53 -9.85 12.32
N LYS A 107 10.00 -10.40 11.21
CA LYS A 107 10.37 -9.68 9.99
C LYS A 107 9.42 -9.96 8.84
N SER A 108 8.87 -11.17 8.78
CA SER A 108 7.97 -11.58 7.69
C SER A 108 6.75 -12.28 8.25
N VAL A 109 5.61 -11.95 7.67
CA VAL A 109 4.33 -12.66 7.86
C VAL A 109 3.80 -13.04 6.51
N ASP A 110 3.50 -14.32 6.34
CA ASP A 110 2.77 -14.91 5.24
C ASP A 110 1.51 -15.57 5.83
N LEU A 111 0.35 -15.08 5.45
CA LEU A 111 -0.93 -15.49 6.00
C LEU A 111 -1.93 -15.86 4.91
N TYR A 112 -2.28 -17.14 4.83
CA TYR A 112 -3.40 -17.61 4.03
C TYR A 112 -4.57 -18.01 4.93
N ALA A 113 -5.75 -17.42 4.74
CA ALA A 113 -6.94 -17.79 5.48
C ALA A 113 -8.24 -17.33 4.81
N LYS A 114 -9.33 -18.10 5.00
CA LYS A 114 -10.65 -17.76 4.45
C LYS A 114 -11.17 -16.42 4.95
N THR A 115 -11.05 -16.14 6.23
CA THR A 115 -11.52 -14.87 6.82
C THR A 115 -10.54 -14.37 7.87
N MET A 116 -10.06 -13.16 7.68
CA MET A 116 -9.09 -12.49 8.52
C MET A 116 -9.66 -11.19 9.06
N ASN A 117 -9.74 -11.10 10.38
CA ASN A 117 -10.28 -9.92 11.05
C ASN A 117 -9.27 -9.39 12.08
N HIS A 118 -9.15 -8.05 12.16
CA HIS A 118 -8.35 -7.39 13.20
C HIS A 118 -6.89 -7.87 13.23
N ILE A 119 -6.24 -7.88 12.07
CA ILE A 119 -4.81 -8.17 11.96
C ILE A 119 -4.03 -6.96 12.50
N ASP A 120 -3.46 -7.09 13.69
CA ASP A 120 -2.71 -6.01 14.35
C ASP A 120 -1.24 -6.40 14.57
N LEU A 121 -0.38 -5.86 13.70
CA LEU A 121 1.06 -6.07 13.69
C LEU A 121 1.84 -4.82 14.14
N ARG A 122 1.20 -3.85 14.80
CA ARG A 122 1.84 -2.59 15.22
C ARG A 122 2.97 -2.78 16.23
N LYS A 123 2.97 -3.88 16.97
CA LYS A 123 4.05 -4.22 17.94
C LYS A 123 5.25 -4.88 17.25
N ASN A 124 5.08 -5.42 16.05
CA ASN A 124 6.14 -6.08 15.27
C ASN A 124 6.96 -5.03 14.49
N LYS A 125 7.76 -4.27 15.23
CA LYS A 125 8.46 -3.09 14.68
C LYS A 125 9.54 -3.42 13.65
N LYS A 126 10.00 -4.69 13.59
CA LYS A 126 11.00 -5.16 12.63
C LYS A 126 10.39 -5.75 11.36
N LEU A 127 9.06 -5.68 11.20
CA LEU A 127 8.38 -6.24 10.02
C LEU A 127 8.89 -5.59 8.74
N GLU A 128 9.37 -6.42 7.83
CA GLU A 128 9.94 -6.07 6.52
C GLU A 128 9.04 -6.52 5.37
N SER A 129 8.35 -7.67 5.53
CA SER A 129 7.49 -8.26 4.51
C SER A 129 6.14 -8.66 5.08
N LEU A 130 5.08 -8.36 4.33
CA LEU A 130 3.72 -8.74 4.66
C LEU A 130 3.05 -9.31 3.42
N GLU A 131 2.67 -10.58 3.48
CA GLU A 131 1.91 -11.29 2.46
C GLU A 131 0.62 -11.81 3.08
N ILE A 132 -0.51 -11.47 2.49
CA ILE A 132 -1.83 -11.86 2.96
C ILE A 132 -2.67 -12.31 1.78
N SER A 133 -3.16 -13.54 1.82
CA SER A 133 -4.03 -14.09 0.78
C SER A 133 -5.24 -14.81 1.36
N GLY A 134 -6.34 -14.85 0.60
CA GLY A 134 -7.57 -15.53 1.00
C GLY A 134 -8.84 -14.83 0.57
N LYS A 135 -9.99 -15.10 1.26
CA LYS A 135 -11.27 -14.57 0.81
C LYS A 135 -11.61 -13.20 1.40
N LYS A 136 -11.50 -13.04 2.73
CA LYS A 136 -11.94 -11.81 3.39
C LYS A 136 -10.89 -11.26 4.34
N LEU A 137 -10.54 -9.99 4.18
CA LEU A 137 -9.64 -9.26 5.07
C LEU A 137 -10.31 -7.98 5.57
N SER A 138 -10.25 -7.74 6.88
CA SER A 138 -10.68 -6.48 7.50
C SER A 138 -9.78 -6.06 8.65
N GLY A 139 -9.59 -4.75 8.83
CA GLY A 139 -8.93 -4.20 10.01
C GLY A 139 -7.43 -4.48 10.09
N LEU A 140 -6.71 -4.37 8.98
CA LEU A 140 -5.25 -4.51 8.94
C LEU A 140 -4.56 -3.28 9.55
N LYS A 141 -3.67 -3.52 10.54
CA LYS A 141 -2.84 -2.50 11.18
C LYS A 141 -1.40 -2.98 11.33
N PHE A 142 -0.43 -2.14 11.02
CA PHE A 142 1.00 -2.44 11.15
C PHE A 142 1.82 -1.17 11.46
N TYR A 143 3.08 -1.35 11.88
CA TYR A 143 3.98 -0.23 12.21
C TYR A 143 4.61 0.42 10.96
N GLY A 144 4.95 -0.36 9.97
CA GLY A 144 5.34 0.05 8.62
C GLY A 144 6.72 0.68 8.41
N LYS A 145 7.42 1.20 9.43
CA LYS A 145 8.71 1.91 9.21
C LYS A 145 9.83 1.07 8.59
N ASN A 146 9.79 -0.24 8.76
CA ASN A 146 10.75 -1.17 8.18
C ASN A 146 10.21 -1.98 7.01
N LEU A 147 8.92 -1.80 6.70
CA LEU A 147 8.22 -2.55 5.67
C LEU A 147 8.79 -2.21 4.29
N LYS A 148 9.18 -3.25 3.56
CA LYS A 148 9.75 -3.21 2.21
C LYS A 148 8.75 -3.70 1.17
N THR A 149 8.04 -4.78 1.51
CA THR A 149 7.09 -5.41 0.59
C THR A 149 5.72 -5.58 1.25
N VAL A 150 4.68 -5.31 0.49
CA VAL A 150 3.28 -5.60 0.83
C VAL A 150 2.66 -6.31 -0.35
N ASP A 151 2.14 -7.52 -0.09
CA ASP A 151 1.37 -8.29 -1.04
C ASP A 151 0.02 -8.65 -0.40
N ILE A 152 -1.08 -8.22 -1.01
CA ILE A 152 -2.43 -8.51 -0.54
C ILE A 152 -3.25 -9.06 -1.69
N SER A 153 -3.54 -10.35 -1.63
CA SER A 153 -4.36 -11.07 -2.60
C SER A 153 -5.60 -11.64 -1.92
N VAL A 154 -6.69 -10.86 -1.89
CA VAL A 154 -7.92 -11.24 -1.20
C VAL A 154 -9.16 -10.95 -2.06
N GLU A 155 -10.16 -11.83 -2.03
CA GLU A 155 -11.41 -11.60 -2.79
C GLU A 155 -12.18 -10.38 -2.26
N GLN A 156 -12.13 -10.10 -0.95
CA GLN A 156 -12.85 -8.98 -0.35
C GLN A 156 -12.00 -8.28 0.70
N TYR A 157 -11.76 -7.00 0.51
CA TYR A 157 -11.12 -6.14 1.49
C TYR A 157 -12.12 -5.13 2.06
N LYS A 158 -12.18 -5.02 3.39
CA LYS A 158 -13.03 -4.03 4.06
C LYS A 158 -12.16 -3.04 4.84
N GLY A 159 -12.18 -1.79 4.39
CA GLY A 159 -11.48 -0.69 5.05
C GLY A 159 -10.61 0.12 4.09
N ASP A 160 -9.81 1.01 4.66
CA ASP A 160 -8.82 1.79 3.94
C ASP A 160 -7.45 1.13 4.11
N LEU A 161 -6.71 0.97 3.03
CA LEU A 161 -5.34 0.50 3.07
C LEU A 161 -4.39 1.71 3.17
N ASN A 162 -3.81 1.91 4.34
CA ASN A 162 -2.93 3.03 4.60
C ASN A 162 -1.46 2.61 4.57
N LEU A 163 -0.78 2.99 3.49
CA LEU A 163 0.64 2.74 3.22
C LEU A 163 1.44 4.06 3.09
N ARG A 164 0.95 5.13 3.73
CA ARG A 164 1.55 6.48 3.65
C ARG A 164 2.88 6.57 4.36
N ASN A 165 3.78 7.39 3.77
CA ASN A 165 5.05 7.80 4.39
C ASN A 165 5.91 6.62 4.87
N LEU A 166 5.87 5.48 4.15
CA LEU A 166 6.67 4.31 4.47
C LEU A 166 8.07 4.47 3.88
N PRO A 167 9.11 4.67 4.72
CA PRO A 167 10.42 5.13 4.26
C PRO A 167 11.27 4.04 3.59
N LYS A 168 10.89 2.76 3.75
CA LYS A 168 11.60 1.61 3.18
C LYS A 168 10.76 0.81 2.20
N LEU A 169 9.52 1.23 1.95
CA LEU A 169 8.63 0.50 1.05
C LEU A 169 9.17 0.53 -0.38
N GLU A 170 9.34 -0.65 -0.96
CA GLU A 170 9.91 -0.86 -2.28
C GLU A 170 8.86 -1.37 -3.27
N LYS A 171 8.07 -2.34 -2.85
CA LYS A 171 7.07 -2.99 -3.70
C LYS A 171 5.72 -3.13 -3.01
N VAL A 172 4.66 -2.85 -3.75
CA VAL A 172 3.27 -3.11 -3.35
C VAL A 172 2.58 -3.87 -4.46
N SER A 173 1.95 -4.99 -4.10
CA SER A 173 1.09 -5.80 -4.95
C SER A 173 -0.27 -5.93 -4.27
N ILE A 174 -1.34 -5.64 -4.97
CA ILE A 174 -2.71 -5.75 -4.46
C ILE A 174 -3.58 -6.34 -5.55
N SER A 175 -4.01 -7.56 -5.35
CA SER A 175 -4.96 -8.27 -6.22
C SER A 175 -6.22 -8.62 -5.43
N SER A 176 -7.39 -8.36 -5.98
CA SER A 176 -8.65 -8.55 -5.24
C SER A 176 -9.87 -8.41 -6.15
N ASP A 177 -10.81 -9.28 -6.03
CA ASP A 177 -12.14 -9.12 -6.65
C ASP A 177 -12.99 -8.04 -5.94
N GLY A 178 -12.40 -7.35 -4.98
CA GLY A 178 -13.09 -6.50 -4.03
C GLY A 178 -13.12 -5.03 -4.37
N LYS A 179 -13.78 -4.31 -3.46
CA LYS A 179 -13.90 -2.85 -3.52
C LYS A 179 -13.08 -2.21 -2.41
N TYR A 180 -12.07 -1.44 -2.79
CA TYR A 180 -11.35 -0.58 -1.86
C TYR A 180 -11.97 0.81 -1.82
N ASN A 181 -12.26 1.30 -0.61
CA ASN A 181 -12.64 2.70 -0.46
C ASN A 181 -11.42 3.61 -0.71
N LYS A 182 -10.29 3.28 -0.10
CA LYS A 182 -9.04 4.03 -0.28
C LYS A 182 -7.81 3.14 -0.22
N ILE A 183 -6.89 3.37 -1.17
CA ILE A 183 -5.50 2.90 -1.13
C ILE A 183 -4.62 4.14 -1.12
N ASP A 184 -3.84 4.34 -0.06
CA ASP A 184 -3.02 5.54 0.14
C ASP A 184 -1.55 5.18 0.35
N LEU A 185 -0.74 5.43 -0.69
CA LEU A 185 0.71 5.24 -0.69
C LEU A 185 1.47 6.58 -0.58
N SER A 186 0.76 7.70 -0.44
CA SER A 186 1.34 9.04 -0.57
C SER A 186 2.58 9.25 0.32
N GLY A 187 3.63 9.80 -0.27
CA GLY A 187 4.90 10.09 0.41
C GLY A 187 5.78 8.88 0.70
N SER A 188 5.37 7.66 0.32
CA SER A 188 6.19 6.45 0.49
C SER A 188 7.33 6.38 -0.53
N LYS A 189 8.37 5.60 -0.20
CA LYS A 189 9.53 5.41 -1.08
C LYS A 189 9.36 4.22 -2.04
N VAL A 190 8.14 3.80 -2.28
CA VAL A 190 7.79 2.71 -3.19
C VAL A 190 8.41 2.94 -4.58
N GLN A 191 8.93 1.86 -5.15
CA GLN A 191 9.56 1.85 -6.48
C GLN A 191 8.63 1.24 -7.53
N SER A 192 7.83 0.25 -7.11
CA SER A 192 6.88 -0.45 -7.98
C SER A 192 5.56 -0.64 -7.27
N ILE A 193 4.47 -0.32 -7.96
CA ILE A 193 3.11 -0.67 -7.55
C ILE A 193 2.45 -1.49 -8.65
N ASP A 194 1.73 -2.53 -8.22
CA ASP A 194 0.90 -3.38 -9.05
C ASP A 194 -0.45 -3.53 -8.33
N ILE A 195 -1.47 -2.88 -8.83
CA ILE A 195 -2.76 -2.78 -8.16
C ILE A 195 -3.87 -3.19 -9.10
N GLY A 196 -4.53 -4.24 -8.73
CA GLY A 196 -5.75 -4.69 -9.36
C GLY A 196 -5.60 -5.96 -10.17
N ASP A 197 -6.76 -6.35 -10.62
CA ASP A 197 -7.08 -7.33 -11.62
C ASP A 197 -8.40 -6.88 -12.28
N HIS A 198 -8.95 -7.66 -13.19
CA HIS A 198 -10.17 -7.32 -13.93
C HIS A 198 -11.39 -6.99 -13.05
N TRP A 199 -11.38 -7.35 -11.78
CA TRP A 199 -12.54 -7.23 -10.88
C TRP A 199 -12.36 -6.20 -9.77
N THR A 200 -11.13 -5.77 -9.49
CA THR A 200 -10.82 -4.79 -8.45
C THR A 200 -11.40 -3.42 -8.77
N SER A 201 -12.07 -2.82 -7.79
CA SER A 201 -12.53 -1.44 -7.86
C SER A 201 -11.91 -0.61 -6.73
N VAL A 202 -11.38 0.58 -7.06
CA VAL A 202 -10.78 1.50 -6.10
C VAL A 202 -11.44 2.85 -6.20
N LYS A 203 -12.13 3.29 -5.13
CA LYS A 203 -12.78 4.61 -5.13
C LYS A 203 -11.77 5.76 -5.08
N TYR A 204 -10.67 5.59 -4.33
CA TYR A 204 -9.65 6.61 -4.19
C TYR A 204 -8.25 5.98 -4.09
N LEU A 205 -7.40 6.29 -5.06
CA LEU A 205 -6.00 5.86 -5.10
C LEU A 205 -5.09 7.09 -4.99
N ASP A 206 -4.17 7.08 -4.02
CA ASP A 206 -3.21 8.16 -3.84
C ASP A 206 -1.77 7.60 -3.78
N PHE A 207 -0.99 7.89 -4.78
CA PHE A 207 0.45 7.67 -4.80
C PHE A 207 1.23 8.96 -5.08
N SER A 208 0.67 10.09 -4.62
CA SER A 208 1.34 11.39 -4.71
C SER A 208 2.62 11.42 -3.87
N ASN A 209 3.62 12.19 -4.34
CA ASN A 209 4.94 12.33 -3.71
C ASN A 209 5.72 11.02 -3.50
N CYS A 210 5.40 9.95 -4.23
CA CYS A 210 6.20 8.73 -4.29
C CYS A 210 7.41 8.97 -5.21
N LYS A 211 8.42 9.68 -4.68
CA LYS A 211 9.54 10.21 -5.50
C LYS A 211 10.41 9.12 -6.13
N ARG A 212 10.37 7.88 -5.63
CA ARG A 212 11.13 6.74 -6.16
C ARG A 212 10.33 5.84 -7.08
N LEU A 213 9.04 6.13 -7.27
CA LEU A 213 8.14 5.32 -8.09
C LEU A 213 8.57 5.38 -9.56
N GLN A 214 8.89 4.20 -10.11
CA GLN A 214 9.30 4.02 -11.51
C GLN A 214 8.27 3.25 -12.31
N TYR A 215 7.56 2.30 -11.68
CA TYR A 215 6.62 1.40 -12.33
C TYR A 215 5.28 1.43 -11.61
N ALA A 216 4.23 1.76 -12.32
CA ALA A 216 2.88 1.77 -11.80
C ALA A 216 1.94 1.04 -12.76
N THR A 217 1.51 -0.15 -12.37
CA THR A 217 0.45 -0.92 -13.01
C THR A 217 -0.81 -0.80 -12.17
N VAL A 218 -1.88 -0.31 -12.77
CA VAL A 218 -3.18 -0.10 -12.13
C VAL A 218 -4.25 -0.55 -13.10
N GLN A 219 -4.56 -1.84 -13.06
CA GLN A 219 -5.50 -2.51 -13.97
C GLN A 219 -6.78 -2.83 -13.23
N LEU A 220 -7.77 -1.98 -13.34
CA LEU A 220 -8.96 -1.99 -12.50
C LEU A 220 -10.25 -2.10 -13.30
N ARG A 221 -11.27 -2.73 -12.69
CA ARG A 221 -12.63 -2.60 -13.16
C ARG A 221 -13.08 -1.14 -13.11
N ASN A 222 -12.85 -0.48 -11.98
CA ASN A 222 -13.26 0.90 -11.77
C ASN A 222 -12.24 1.65 -10.92
N LEU A 223 -11.83 2.83 -11.39
CA LEU A 223 -11.01 3.77 -10.64
C LEU A 223 -11.75 5.11 -10.51
N GLY A 224 -12.14 5.45 -9.27
CA GLY A 224 -12.87 6.68 -8.98
C GLY A 224 -11.98 7.92 -9.09
N LYS A 225 -11.16 8.19 -8.09
CA LYS A 225 -10.23 9.33 -8.06
C LYS A 225 -8.80 8.85 -7.87
N MET A 226 -7.88 9.48 -8.59
CA MET A 226 -6.44 9.21 -8.49
C MET A 226 -5.66 10.48 -8.21
N LYS A 227 -4.65 10.37 -7.33
CA LYS A 227 -3.63 11.40 -7.11
C LYS A 227 -2.24 10.84 -7.34
N MET A 228 -1.43 11.54 -8.15
CA MET A 228 -0.06 11.14 -8.51
C MET A 228 0.90 12.33 -8.59
N LYS A 229 0.48 13.52 -8.17
CA LYS A 229 1.32 14.73 -8.18
C LYS A 229 2.59 14.53 -7.35
N GLY A 230 3.75 14.84 -7.92
CA GLY A 230 5.04 14.69 -7.23
C GLY A 230 5.70 13.31 -7.40
N SER A 231 5.05 12.35 -8.07
CA SER A 231 5.63 11.05 -8.47
C SER A 231 6.19 11.17 -9.89
N ASN A 232 7.23 11.99 -10.03
CA ASN A 232 7.74 12.42 -11.33
C ASN A 232 8.75 11.42 -11.96
N GLY A 233 9.18 10.40 -11.21
CA GLY A 233 10.18 9.41 -11.62
C GLY A 233 9.63 8.26 -12.45
N LEU A 234 8.33 8.27 -12.78
CA LEU A 234 7.69 7.17 -13.52
C LEU A 234 8.33 6.98 -14.90
N ARG A 235 8.69 5.73 -15.17
CA ARG A 235 9.17 5.20 -16.45
C ARG A 235 8.07 4.40 -17.16
N SER A 236 7.20 3.77 -16.38
CA SER A 236 6.05 3.03 -16.87
C SER A 236 4.80 3.40 -16.06
N LEU A 237 3.75 3.76 -16.77
CA LEU A 237 2.43 4.01 -16.21
C LEU A 237 1.40 3.23 -17.03
N ASP A 238 0.84 2.21 -16.42
CA ASP A 238 -0.25 1.41 -16.97
C ASP A 238 -1.52 1.68 -16.15
N LEU A 239 -2.49 2.33 -16.78
CA LEU A 239 -3.78 2.65 -16.17
C LEU A 239 -4.91 2.06 -17.03
N GLU A 240 -4.87 0.79 -17.27
CA GLU A 240 -5.88 0.11 -18.05
C GLU A 240 -7.19 -0.01 -17.28
N THR A 241 -8.30 0.25 -17.96
CA THR A 241 -9.65 0.08 -17.41
C THR A 241 -10.44 -0.88 -18.27
N TYR A 242 -10.76 -2.07 -17.74
CA TYR A 242 -11.45 -3.13 -18.47
C TYR A 242 -12.92 -2.83 -18.78
N TYR A 243 -13.56 -2.01 -17.94
CA TYR A 243 -14.96 -1.59 -18.09
C TYR A 243 -15.01 -0.07 -18.23
N PRO A 244 -14.86 0.45 -19.45
CA PRO A 244 -14.81 1.90 -19.69
C PRO A 244 -16.02 2.67 -19.18
N GLU A 245 -17.20 2.04 -19.18
CA GLU A 245 -18.44 2.64 -18.69
C GLU A 245 -18.36 2.99 -17.19
N ASP A 246 -17.66 2.20 -16.41
CA ASP A 246 -17.47 2.39 -14.97
C ASP A 246 -16.35 3.39 -14.63
N SER A 247 -15.45 3.69 -15.57
CA SER A 247 -14.31 4.58 -15.34
C SER A 247 -14.74 6.03 -15.17
N THR A 248 -14.20 6.71 -14.16
CA THR A 248 -14.40 8.16 -13.95
C THR A 248 -13.17 8.99 -14.27
N ILE A 249 -12.07 8.37 -14.68
CA ILE A 249 -10.81 9.05 -15.01
C ILE A 249 -10.97 9.78 -16.36
N ARG A 250 -11.02 11.11 -16.31
CA ARG A 250 -11.18 11.98 -17.49
C ARG A 250 -9.92 12.75 -17.85
N LYS A 251 -8.93 12.77 -16.95
CA LYS A 251 -7.66 13.49 -17.14
C LYS A 251 -6.53 12.78 -16.41
N VAL A 252 -5.41 12.63 -17.09
CA VAL A 252 -4.14 12.16 -16.52
C VAL A 252 -3.07 13.19 -16.88
N ASP A 253 -2.33 13.68 -15.89
CA ASP A 253 -1.27 14.65 -16.09
C ASP A 253 0.10 13.98 -15.97
N VAL A 254 0.72 13.72 -17.09
CA VAL A 254 2.07 13.13 -17.22
C VAL A 254 3.15 14.18 -17.55
N SER A 255 2.81 15.47 -17.50
CA SER A 255 3.68 16.56 -17.95
C SER A 255 5.02 16.66 -17.21
N ARG A 256 5.11 16.15 -15.99
CA ARG A 256 6.33 16.15 -15.16
C ARG A 256 7.12 14.83 -15.23
N MET A 257 6.58 13.80 -15.89
CA MET A 257 7.19 12.46 -16.00
C MET A 257 8.11 12.39 -17.23
N ARG A 258 9.25 13.08 -17.15
CA ARG A 258 10.16 13.24 -18.30
C ARG A 258 10.87 11.95 -18.74
N ASP A 259 10.91 10.96 -17.84
CA ASP A 259 11.52 9.65 -18.05
C ASP A 259 10.53 8.57 -18.50
N LEU A 260 9.27 8.94 -18.77
CA LEU A 260 8.23 8.02 -19.19
C LEU A 260 8.56 7.39 -20.54
N VAL A 261 8.60 6.05 -20.55
CA VAL A 261 8.86 5.20 -21.73
C VAL A 261 7.60 4.50 -22.19
N PHE A 262 6.80 4.03 -21.23
CA PHE A 262 5.56 3.29 -21.47
C PHE A 262 4.38 4.04 -20.86
N LEU A 263 3.33 4.27 -21.64
CA LEU A 263 2.07 4.86 -21.19
C LEU A 263 0.90 4.10 -21.80
N ASN A 264 0.16 3.40 -20.95
CA ASN A 264 -1.12 2.77 -21.29
C ASN A 264 -2.25 3.45 -20.53
N LEU A 265 -3.26 3.94 -21.26
CA LEU A 265 -4.45 4.60 -20.73
C LEU A 265 -5.73 4.00 -21.36
N SER A 266 -5.61 2.80 -21.90
CA SER A 266 -6.70 2.14 -22.65
C SER A 266 -7.96 1.96 -21.80
N GLY A 267 -9.11 2.03 -22.44
CA GLY A 267 -10.41 1.89 -21.79
C GLY A 267 -10.81 3.05 -20.85
N SER A 268 -9.95 4.06 -20.64
CA SER A 268 -10.29 5.22 -19.78
C SER A 268 -11.14 6.26 -20.51
N LYS A 269 -11.89 7.08 -19.75
CA LYS A 269 -12.71 8.17 -20.32
C LYS A 269 -11.95 9.46 -20.56
N ILE A 270 -10.64 9.41 -20.84
CA ILE A 270 -9.82 10.60 -21.03
C ILE A 270 -10.29 11.39 -22.26
N LEU A 271 -10.39 12.71 -22.06
CA LEU A 271 -10.80 13.65 -23.11
C LEU A 271 -9.63 14.40 -23.73
N GLN A 272 -8.53 14.53 -22.98
CA GLN A 272 -7.34 15.27 -23.36
C GLN A 272 -6.09 14.60 -22.78
N LEU A 273 -5.04 14.54 -23.58
CA LEU A 273 -3.72 14.06 -23.18
C LEU A 273 -2.65 14.96 -23.81
N SER A 274 -1.65 15.35 -23.03
CA SER A 274 -0.46 16.03 -23.51
C SER A 274 0.79 15.24 -23.14
N VAL A 275 1.52 14.79 -24.15
CA VAL A 275 2.79 14.04 -24.03
C VAL A 275 4.00 14.87 -24.47
N LYS A 276 3.85 16.22 -24.56
CA LYS A 276 4.89 17.14 -25.05
C LYS A 276 6.22 17.09 -24.28
N ASN A 277 6.20 16.67 -23.02
CA ASN A 277 7.40 16.57 -22.19
C ASN A 277 7.97 15.15 -22.11
N ASN A 278 7.25 14.14 -22.62
CA ASN A 278 7.60 12.73 -22.53
C ASN A 278 8.40 12.29 -23.77
N LYS A 279 9.57 12.92 -23.97
CA LYS A 279 10.41 12.70 -25.18
C LYS A 279 11.03 11.31 -25.26
N LYS A 280 11.00 10.54 -24.16
CA LYS A 280 11.50 9.16 -24.09
C LYS A 280 10.43 8.11 -24.39
N LEU A 281 9.18 8.54 -24.64
CA LEU A 281 8.05 7.64 -24.87
C LEU A 281 8.29 6.75 -26.09
N GLU A 282 8.21 5.43 -25.86
CA GLU A 282 8.38 4.38 -26.86
C GLU A 282 7.06 3.66 -27.14
N VAL A 283 6.21 3.51 -26.13
CA VAL A 283 4.91 2.86 -26.24
C VAL A 283 3.82 3.80 -25.73
N LEU A 284 2.81 4.04 -26.56
CA LEU A 284 1.61 4.78 -26.20
C LEU A 284 0.36 4.01 -26.63
N ASN A 285 -0.41 3.59 -25.64
CA ASN A 285 -1.73 3.01 -25.86
C ASN A 285 -2.81 3.93 -25.26
N VAL A 286 -3.70 4.41 -26.11
CA VAL A 286 -4.88 5.20 -25.75
C VAL A 286 -6.17 4.62 -26.35
N HIS A 287 -6.14 3.31 -26.65
CA HIS A 287 -7.27 2.58 -27.23
C HIS A 287 -8.56 2.79 -26.41
N GLY A 288 -9.68 2.95 -27.10
CA GLY A 288 -10.99 3.05 -26.46
C GLY A 288 -11.20 4.32 -25.62
N THR A 289 -10.31 5.34 -25.74
CA THR A 289 -10.46 6.61 -25.01
C THR A 289 -11.35 7.61 -25.78
N ASN A 290 -11.74 8.69 -25.09
CA ASN A 290 -12.52 9.78 -25.71
C ASN A 290 -11.66 10.89 -26.34
N LEU A 291 -10.38 10.61 -26.63
CA LEU A 291 -9.48 11.58 -27.23
C LEU A 291 -9.95 12.02 -28.63
N LYS A 292 -9.95 13.34 -28.86
CA LYS A 292 -10.28 13.95 -30.15
C LYS A 292 -9.05 14.42 -30.91
N LYS A 293 -7.96 14.66 -30.22
CA LYS A 293 -6.69 15.17 -30.75
C LYS A 293 -5.52 14.61 -29.98
N LEU A 294 -4.40 14.37 -30.65
CA LEU A 294 -3.15 13.91 -30.06
C LEU A 294 -1.99 14.53 -30.86
N ASN A 295 -1.06 15.17 -30.15
CA ASN A 295 0.15 15.74 -30.77
C ASN A 295 1.36 14.92 -30.34
N LEU A 296 2.05 14.32 -31.33
CA LEU A 296 3.19 13.42 -31.14
C LEU A 296 4.49 14.00 -31.73
N SER A 297 4.51 15.26 -32.15
CA SER A 297 5.63 15.88 -32.84
C SER A 297 6.99 15.79 -32.13
N VAL A 298 6.98 15.68 -30.78
CA VAL A 298 8.22 15.57 -29.97
C VAL A 298 8.57 14.15 -29.57
N ASN A 299 7.66 13.18 -29.77
CA ASN A 299 7.81 11.79 -29.31
C ASN A 299 8.53 10.94 -30.39
N LYS A 300 9.72 11.37 -30.80
CA LYS A 300 10.51 10.78 -31.89
C LYS A 300 11.01 9.35 -31.64
N LYS A 301 10.87 8.86 -30.39
CA LYS A 301 11.27 7.50 -30.01
C LYS A 301 10.11 6.49 -30.05
N LEU A 302 8.89 6.95 -30.36
CA LEU A 302 7.70 6.12 -30.37
C LEU A 302 7.86 4.96 -31.36
N GLN A 303 7.61 3.73 -30.88
CA GLN A 303 7.72 2.47 -31.62
C GLN A 303 6.35 1.81 -31.75
N THR A 304 5.53 1.86 -30.72
CA THR A 304 4.18 1.28 -30.70
C THR A 304 3.17 2.39 -30.38
N LEU A 305 2.17 2.52 -31.20
CA LEU A 305 1.07 3.48 -31.04
C LEU A 305 -0.27 2.81 -31.28
N ASP A 306 -1.10 2.78 -30.26
CA ASP A 306 -2.51 2.38 -30.38
C ASP A 306 -3.42 3.56 -30.07
N VAL A 307 -4.13 4.03 -31.08
CA VAL A 307 -5.18 5.06 -30.98
C VAL A 307 -6.54 4.51 -31.44
N GLY A 308 -6.64 3.20 -31.57
CA GLY A 308 -7.87 2.52 -31.98
C GLY A 308 -9.07 2.89 -31.11
N SER A 309 -10.25 2.83 -31.67
CA SER A 309 -11.51 3.15 -30.97
C SER A 309 -11.55 4.54 -30.30
N THR A 310 -10.76 5.49 -30.78
CA THR A 310 -10.77 6.89 -30.30
C THR A 310 -11.63 7.80 -31.18
N LYS A 311 -11.79 9.07 -30.73
CA LYS A 311 -12.49 10.12 -31.52
C LYS A 311 -11.54 10.98 -32.34
N ILE A 312 -10.30 10.54 -32.54
CA ILE A 312 -9.29 11.25 -33.33
C ILE A 312 -9.68 11.22 -34.79
N LYS A 313 -9.60 12.39 -35.49
CA LYS A 313 -9.94 12.54 -36.88
C LYS A 313 -8.72 12.82 -37.75
N LYS A 314 -7.65 13.36 -37.18
CA LYS A 314 -6.39 13.70 -37.88
C LYS A 314 -5.22 13.33 -36.94
N LEU A 315 -4.21 12.67 -37.48
CA LEU A 315 -3.01 12.24 -36.80
C LEU A 315 -1.80 12.50 -37.68
N ASP A 316 -0.90 13.35 -37.21
CA ASP A 316 0.37 13.62 -37.89
C ASP A 316 1.47 12.77 -37.24
N LEU A 317 2.06 11.85 -38.01
CA LEU A 317 3.15 10.96 -37.64
C LEU A 317 4.47 11.31 -38.32
N SER A 318 4.56 12.46 -38.99
CA SER A 318 5.74 12.89 -39.75
C SER A 318 7.04 12.85 -38.95
N ALA A 319 6.97 13.13 -37.64
CA ALA A 319 8.09 13.09 -36.71
C ALA A 319 8.40 11.71 -36.13
N ASN A 320 7.51 10.73 -36.26
CA ASN A 320 7.56 9.44 -35.54
C ASN A 320 8.09 8.30 -36.42
N LYS A 321 9.27 8.48 -37.02
CA LYS A 321 9.88 7.54 -38.01
C LYS A 321 10.25 6.17 -37.43
N LYS A 322 10.15 5.96 -36.11
CA LYS A 322 10.47 4.70 -35.44
C LYS A 322 9.26 3.80 -35.20
N ILE A 323 8.05 4.24 -35.54
CA ILE A 323 6.84 3.43 -35.37
C ILE A 323 6.96 2.15 -36.19
N ARG A 324 6.74 1.02 -35.57
CA ARG A 324 6.71 -0.34 -36.09
C ARG A 324 5.32 -0.94 -35.99
N GLU A 325 4.59 -0.57 -34.94
CA GLU A 325 3.24 -1.05 -34.65
C GLU A 325 2.31 0.15 -34.56
N LEU A 326 1.25 0.16 -35.33
CA LEU A 326 0.26 1.22 -35.39
C LEU A 326 -1.14 0.62 -35.47
N ASP A 327 -1.96 0.91 -34.46
CA ASP A 327 -3.41 0.66 -34.51
C ASP A 327 -4.18 1.98 -34.57
N VAL A 328 -4.96 2.15 -35.65
CA VAL A 328 -5.89 3.25 -35.90
C VAL A 328 -7.31 2.73 -36.14
N SER A 329 -7.56 1.44 -35.85
CA SER A 329 -8.85 0.79 -36.12
C SER A 329 -9.99 1.53 -35.37
N HIS A 330 -11.18 1.48 -35.98
CA HIS A 330 -12.38 2.12 -35.42
C HIS A 330 -12.22 3.62 -35.08
N THR A 331 -11.34 4.33 -35.79
CA THR A 331 -11.19 5.79 -35.71
C THR A 331 -11.88 6.49 -36.89
N LYS A 332 -11.88 7.82 -36.87
CA LYS A 332 -12.32 8.67 -38.01
C LYS A 332 -11.14 9.29 -38.71
N ILE A 333 -9.94 8.73 -38.58
CA ILE A 333 -8.73 9.19 -39.28
C ILE A 333 -8.94 8.90 -40.79
N ARG A 334 -8.74 9.92 -41.61
CA ARG A 334 -8.70 9.81 -43.11
C ARG A 334 -7.25 9.91 -43.51
N THR A 335 -6.82 8.97 -44.32
CA THR A 335 -5.51 8.98 -45.00
C THR A 335 -5.42 10.14 -45.98
#